data_d399a7d86dd562b4271dbcd4a88a9c59
#
_entry.id   d399a7d86dd562b4271dbcd4a88a9c59
#
_cell.length_a   1.000
_cell.length_b   1.000
_cell.length_c   1.000
_cell.angle_alpha   90.00
_cell.angle_beta   90.00
_cell.angle_gamma   90.00
#
_symmetry.space_group_name_H-M   'P 1'
#
loop_
_entity.id
_entity.type
_entity.pdbx_description
1 polymer ?
#
loop_
_entity_poly.entity_id
_entity_poly.type
_entity_poly.pdbx_seq_one_letter_code
_entity_poly.pdbx_strand_id
1 'polypeptide(L)'
;MAPGPITSWQVDGEKIETVGDFIFLGSKITVDGDCSHEIKRCLLLGRRVMTNLESVLISRDINLLRKICIVKAMVFLLVMYRCENWTVRKRLSDQRTDAFELWCWRRLLRVPWTARRSNQYILKEIIHEYLLEGLMLKLKLQYVGHLMQRANTLEKTLMLERLKAGGKVDDRG
;
A
#
# COMPACT_ATOMS: atom_id res chain seq x y z
N MET A 1 -23.47 7.76 -35.75
CA MET A 1 -23.59 6.43 -35.10
C MET A 1 -22.39 6.26 -34.20
N ALA A 2 -22.59 6.21 -32.92
CA ALA A 2 -21.51 5.92 -31.97
C ALA A 2 -21.12 4.43 -32.07
N PRO A 3 -19.84 4.06 -32.13
CA PRO A 3 -19.44 2.66 -32.14
C PRO A 3 -19.93 2.01 -30.85
N GLY A 4 -20.60 0.85 -30.98
CA GLY A 4 -21.04 0.06 -29.85
C GLY A 4 -19.86 -0.42 -28.99
N PRO A 5 -20.08 -0.86 -27.74
CA PRO A 5 -18.99 -1.33 -26.89
C PRO A 5 -18.25 -2.50 -27.54
N ILE A 6 -16.91 -2.42 -27.56
CA ILE A 6 -16.06 -3.48 -28.10
C ILE A 6 -16.24 -4.70 -27.19
N THR A 7 -16.85 -5.76 -27.70
CA THR A 7 -17.21 -6.96 -26.93
C THR A 7 -16.18 -8.10 -27.05
N SER A 8 -15.20 -7.99 -27.95
CA SER A 8 -14.17 -9.01 -28.11
C SER A 8 -12.85 -8.41 -28.59
N TRP A 9 -11.76 -8.84 -27.98
CA TRP A 9 -10.39 -8.50 -28.37
C TRP A 9 -9.74 -9.71 -29.03
N GLN A 10 -8.91 -9.48 -30.05
CA GLN A 10 -8.09 -10.52 -30.68
C GLN A 10 -6.64 -10.05 -30.71
N VAL A 11 -5.72 -10.97 -30.35
CA VAL A 11 -4.27 -10.78 -30.48
C VAL A 11 -3.75 -11.96 -31.27
N ASP A 12 -3.04 -11.69 -32.35
CA ASP A 12 -2.47 -12.71 -33.27
C ASP A 12 -3.52 -13.71 -33.80
N GLY A 13 -4.78 -13.26 -33.97
CA GLY A 13 -5.89 -14.09 -34.44
C GLY A 13 -6.59 -14.93 -33.36
N GLU A 14 -6.10 -14.92 -32.14
CA GLU A 14 -6.73 -15.59 -31.01
C GLU A 14 -7.67 -14.64 -30.25
N LYS A 15 -8.85 -15.15 -29.91
CA LYS A 15 -9.86 -14.39 -29.17
C LYS A 15 -9.48 -14.34 -27.70
N ILE A 16 -9.31 -13.13 -27.17
CA ILE A 16 -8.99 -12.92 -25.76
C ILE A 16 -10.29 -12.76 -24.96
N GLU A 17 -10.38 -13.51 -23.87
CA GLU A 17 -11.47 -13.40 -22.91
C GLU A 17 -11.24 -12.20 -21.98
N THR A 18 -12.26 -11.36 -21.81
CA THR A 18 -12.24 -10.24 -20.86
C THR A 18 -12.65 -10.74 -19.50
N VAL A 19 -11.76 -10.64 -18.52
CA VAL A 19 -12.02 -11.00 -17.12
C VAL A 19 -12.19 -9.75 -16.27
N GLY A 20 -13.09 -9.80 -15.30
CA GLY A 20 -13.35 -8.67 -14.38
C GLY A 20 -12.24 -8.47 -13.35
N ASP A 21 -11.52 -9.51 -13.01
CA ASP A 21 -10.37 -9.47 -12.11
C ASP A 21 -9.40 -10.63 -12.42
N PHE A 22 -8.13 -10.45 -12.06
CA PHE A 22 -7.13 -11.52 -12.16
C PHE A 22 -6.03 -11.35 -11.11
N ILE A 23 -5.34 -12.44 -10.81
CA ILE A 23 -4.22 -12.42 -9.87
C ILE A 23 -2.91 -12.42 -10.67
N PHE A 24 -2.14 -11.35 -10.53
CA PHE A 24 -0.84 -11.20 -11.16
C PHE A 24 0.26 -11.11 -10.09
N LEU A 25 1.17 -12.08 -10.10
CA LEU A 25 2.27 -12.20 -9.14
C LEU A 25 1.80 -12.05 -7.67
N GLY A 26 0.67 -12.63 -7.33
CA GLY A 26 0.10 -12.59 -5.98
C GLY A 26 -0.66 -11.32 -5.60
N SER A 27 -0.87 -10.38 -6.53
CA SER A 27 -1.70 -9.19 -6.34
C SER A 27 -2.97 -9.28 -7.17
N LYS A 28 -4.11 -8.94 -6.59
CA LYS A 28 -5.39 -8.92 -7.29
C LYS A 28 -5.54 -7.59 -8.04
N ILE A 29 -5.71 -7.68 -9.35
CA ILE A 29 -5.95 -6.54 -10.24
C ILE A 29 -7.41 -6.60 -10.70
N THR A 30 -8.13 -5.49 -10.56
CA THR A 30 -9.54 -5.34 -10.95
C THR A 30 -9.65 -4.33 -12.09
N VAL A 31 -10.66 -4.48 -12.95
CA VAL A 31 -10.89 -3.61 -14.11
C VAL A 31 -11.16 -2.16 -13.69
N ASP A 32 -11.84 -1.96 -12.56
CA ASP A 32 -12.13 -0.63 -12.00
C ASP A 32 -10.91 0.02 -11.31
N GLY A 33 -9.79 -0.70 -11.19
CA GLY A 33 -8.59 -0.24 -10.51
C GLY A 33 -8.77 -0.05 -8.99
N ASP A 34 -9.82 -0.63 -8.38
CA ASP A 34 -10.05 -0.55 -6.93
C ASP A 34 -9.12 -1.50 -6.17
N CYS A 35 -8.12 -0.94 -5.51
CA CYS A 35 -7.17 -1.68 -4.69
C CYS A 35 -7.66 -1.94 -3.25
N SER A 36 -8.89 -1.58 -2.89
CA SER A 36 -9.42 -1.71 -1.51
C SER A 36 -9.39 -3.15 -1.01
N HIS A 37 -9.66 -4.12 -1.87
CA HIS A 37 -9.61 -5.55 -1.53
C HIS A 37 -8.18 -6.01 -1.27
N GLU A 38 -7.23 -5.58 -2.09
CA GLU A 38 -5.82 -5.91 -1.93
C GLU A 38 -5.23 -5.29 -0.66
N ILE A 39 -5.56 -4.03 -0.38
CA ILE A 39 -5.16 -3.36 0.86
C ILE A 39 -5.69 -4.13 2.07
N LYS A 40 -6.97 -4.50 2.09
CA LYS A 40 -7.55 -5.31 3.17
C LYS A 40 -6.82 -6.65 3.35
N ARG A 41 -6.50 -7.32 2.24
CA ARG A 41 -5.78 -8.60 2.25
C ARG A 41 -4.38 -8.44 2.85
N CYS A 42 -3.62 -7.42 2.43
CA CYS A 42 -2.29 -7.15 2.95
C CYS A 42 -2.32 -6.80 4.45
N LEU A 43 -3.28 -6.00 4.89
CA LEU A 43 -3.46 -5.68 6.31
C LEU A 43 -3.80 -6.91 7.16
N LEU A 44 -4.62 -7.84 6.63
CA LEU A 44 -4.92 -9.11 7.31
C LEU A 44 -3.69 -10.00 7.42
N LEU A 45 -2.89 -10.09 6.37
CA LEU A 45 -1.61 -10.82 6.40
C LEU A 45 -0.65 -10.20 7.42
N GLY A 46 -0.52 -8.87 7.44
CA GLY A 46 0.27 -8.15 8.43
C GLY A 46 -0.18 -8.44 9.86
N ARG A 47 -1.48 -8.48 10.13
CA ARG A 47 -2.02 -8.86 11.44
C ARG A 47 -1.64 -10.28 11.84
N ARG A 48 -1.71 -11.23 10.91
CA ARG A 48 -1.30 -12.62 11.16
C ARG A 48 0.18 -12.71 11.52
N VAL A 49 1.05 -12.04 10.75
CA VAL A 49 2.49 -12.00 11.06
C VAL A 49 2.75 -11.34 12.40
N MET A 50 2.10 -10.23 12.71
CA MET A 50 2.23 -9.55 14.01
C MET A 50 1.81 -10.44 15.18
N THR A 51 0.80 -11.30 14.98
CA THR A 51 0.36 -12.28 15.98
C THR A 51 1.41 -13.39 16.15
N ASN A 52 1.98 -13.88 15.06
CA ASN A 52 3.04 -14.91 15.11
C ASN A 52 4.33 -14.40 15.78
N LEU A 53 4.58 -13.10 15.75
CA LEU A 53 5.72 -12.46 16.41
C LEU A 53 5.51 -12.24 17.91
N GLU A 54 4.38 -12.63 18.49
CA GLU A 54 4.02 -12.33 19.87
C GLU A 54 5.09 -12.81 20.89
N SER A 55 5.64 -14.02 20.72
CA SER A 55 6.70 -14.54 21.57
C SER A 55 7.95 -13.65 21.58
N VAL A 56 8.34 -13.15 20.40
CA VAL A 56 9.47 -12.24 20.22
C VAL A 56 9.18 -10.87 20.85
N LEU A 57 7.96 -10.36 20.68
CA LEU A 57 7.55 -9.07 21.22
C LEU A 57 7.42 -9.09 22.74
N ILE A 58 7.13 -10.27 23.32
CA ILE A 58 7.03 -10.47 24.77
C ILE A 58 8.40 -10.61 25.41
N SER A 59 9.40 -11.17 24.72
CA SER A 59 10.73 -11.40 25.26
C SER A 59 11.30 -10.14 25.92
N ARG A 60 11.91 -10.32 27.12
CA ARG A 60 12.60 -9.25 27.85
C ARG A 60 14.03 -9.04 27.35
N ASP A 61 14.60 -10.05 26.71
CA ASP A 61 15.99 -10.02 26.21
C ASP A 61 16.16 -9.14 24.97
N ILE A 62 15.06 -8.83 24.29
CA ILE A 62 15.05 -8.00 23.09
C ILE A 62 14.62 -6.57 23.49
N ASN A 63 15.50 -5.60 23.26
CA ASN A 63 15.19 -4.20 23.51
C ASN A 63 14.13 -3.64 22.56
N LEU A 64 13.51 -2.53 22.93
CA LEU A 64 12.42 -1.91 22.19
C LEU A 64 12.83 -1.56 20.74
N LEU A 65 14.00 -1.00 20.53
CA LEU A 65 14.48 -0.62 19.20
C LEU A 65 14.57 -1.81 18.25
N ARG A 66 15.12 -2.94 18.74
CA ARG A 66 15.17 -4.18 17.93
C ARG A 66 13.77 -4.70 17.60
N LYS A 67 12.84 -4.64 18.55
CA LYS A 67 11.43 -5.02 18.30
C LYS A 67 10.80 -4.14 17.24
N ILE A 68 11.03 -2.82 17.26
CA ILE A 68 10.57 -1.89 16.24
C ILE A 68 11.15 -2.27 14.87
N CYS A 69 12.46 -2.56 14.78
CA CYS A 69 13.09 -3.00 13.53
C CYS A 69 12.48 -4.29 13.01
N ILE A 70 12.21 -5.27 13.88
CA ILE A 70 11.56 -6.54 13.49
C ILE A 70 10.16 -6.28 12.93
N VAL A 71 9.33 -5.47 13.60
CA VAL A 71 8.00 -5.13 13.12
C VAL A 71 8.07 -4.42 11.76
N LYS A 72 8.97 -3.44 11.61
CA LYS A 72 9.15 -2.75 10.32
C LYS A 72 9.59 -3.71 9.21
N ALA A 73 10.56 -4.58 9.48
CA ALA A 73 11.10 -5.48 8.47
C ALA A 73 10.15 -6.63 8.10
N MET A 74 9.39 -7.17 9.04
CA MET A 74 8.57 -8.35 8.80
C MET A 74 7.11 -8.01 8.52
N VAL A 75 6.54 -7.04 9.24
CA VAL A 75 5.11 -6.71 9.13
C VAL A 75 4.89 -5.63 8.08
N PHE A 76 5.63 -4.51 8.18
CA PHE A 76 5.38 -3.36 7.30
C PHE A 76 5.84 -3.63 5.86
N LEU A 77 6.99 -4.30 5.64
CA LEU A 77 7.40 -4.67 4.29
C LEU A 77 6.38 -5.60 3.61
N LEU A 78 5.79 -6.53 4.37
CA LEU A 78 4.75 -7.41 3.84
C LEU A 78 3.47 -6.65 3.49
N VAL A 79 3.05 -5.71 4.35
CA VAL A 79 1.87 -4.86 4.10
C VAL A 79 2.10 -3.94 2.91
N MET A 80 3.32 -3.40 2.78
CA MET A 80 3.69 -2.50 1.69
C MET A 80 4.02 -3.23 0.38
N TYR A 81 3.98 -4.56 0.36
CA TYR A 81 4.26 -5.32 -0.85
C TYR A 81 3.35 -4.85 -2.00
N ARG A 82 3.96 -4.33 -3.06
CA ARG A 82 3.31 -3.75 -4.24
C ARG A 82 2.38 -2.56 -3.98
N CYS A 83 2.60 -1.81 -2.90
CA CYS A 83 1.82 -0.60 -2.63
C CYS A 83 2.02 0.49 -3.70
N GLU A 84 3.10 0.41 -4.50
CA GLU A 84 3.35 1.29 -5.64
C GLU A 84 2.25 1.22 -6.69
N ASN A 85 1.62 0.05 -6.87
CA ASN A 85 0.53 -0.16 -7.82
C ASN A 85 -0.85 0.25 -7.28
N TRP A 86 -0.93 0.62 -6.00
CA TRP A 86 -2.21 0.99 -5.41
C TRP A 86 -2.64 2.37 -5.89
N THR A 87 -3.69 2.39 -6.72
CA THR A 87 -4.42 3.62 -7.06
C THR A 87 -5.31 3.99 -5.89
N VAL A 88 -4.76 4.74 -4.96
CA VAL A 88 -5.46 5.02 -3.71
C VAL A 88 -6.30 6.28 -3.86
N ARG A 89 -7.61 6.19 -3.63
CA ARG A 89 -8.38 7.34 -3.19
C ARG A 89 -7.88 7.70 -1.79
N LYS A 90 -7.07 8.76 -1.72
CA LYS A 90 -6.25 9.21 -0.60
C LYS A 90 -6.86 9.07 0.81
N ARG A 91 -8.18 9.25 0.97
CA ARG A 91 -8.84 9.27 2.28
C ARG A 91 -9.10 7.91 2.95
N LEU A 92 -9.43 6.87 2.20
CA LEU A 92 -9.89 5.60 2.78
C LEU A 92 -8.76 4.62 3.09
N SER A 93 -7.66 4.68 2.31
CA SER A 93 -6.51 3.82 2.57
C SER A 93 -5.68 4.36 3.72
N ASP A 94 -5.52 5.69 3.79
CA ASP A 94 -4.73 6.36 4.82
C ASP A 94 -5.29 6.02 6.20
N GLN A 95 -6.60 6.15 6.40
CA GLN A 95 -7.24 5.82 7.69
C GLN A 95 -7.08 4.34 8.10
N ARG A 96 -7.08 3.40 7.15
CA ARG A 96 -6.95 1.97 7.45
C ARG A 96 -5.51 1.59 7.76
N THR A 97 -4.55 2.17 7.03
CA THR A 97 -3.12 1.96 7.26
C THR A 97 -2.68 2.59 8.57
N ASP A 98 -3.17 3.79 8.89
CA ASP A 98 -2.90 4.46 10.17
C ASP A 98 -3.47 3.69 11.36
N ALA A 99 -4.71 3.21 11.24
CA ALA A 99 -5.33 2.40 12.27
C ALA A 99 -4.59 1.06 12.47
N PHE A 100 -4.08 0.46 11.40
CA PHE A 100 -3.27 -0.75 11.45
C PHE A 100 -1.91 -0.47 12.11
N GLU A 101 -1.24 0.62 11.73
CA GLU A 101 0.03 1.02 12.31
C GLU A 101 -0.10 1.25 13.81
N LEU A 102 -1.09 2.02 14.24
CA LEU A 102 -1.38 2.23 15.65
C LEU A 102 -1.69 0.93 16.40
N TRP A 103 -2.41 0.00 15.76
CA TRP A 103 -2.66 -1.31 16.34
C TRP A 103 -1.37 -2.10 16.56
N CYS A 104 -0.44 -2.08 15.59
CA CYS A 104 0.88 -2.72 15.72
C CYS A 104 1.67 -2.13 16.89
N TRP A 105 1.74 -0.81 16.97
CA TRP A 105 2.49 -0.12 18.03
C TRP A 105 1.90 -0.32 19.41
N ARG A 106 0.57 -0.27 19.55
CA ARG A 106 -0.11 -0.58 20.80
C ARG A 106 0.18 -2.01 21.27
N ARG A 107 0.16 -2.96 20.34
CA ARG A 107 0.47 -4.35 20.66
C ARG A 107 1.93 -4.53 21.06
N LEU A 108 2.87 -3.87 20.39
CA LEU A 108 4.29 -3.89 20.73
C LEU A 108 4.56 -3.29 22.11
N LEU A 109 3.92 -2.16 22.43
CA LEU A 109 4.03 -1.47 23.72
C LEU A 109 3.15 -2.10 24.82
N ARG A 110 2.35 -3.10 24.50
CA ARG A 110 1.37 -3.75 25.40
C ARG A 110 0.36 -2.77 26.00
N VAL A 111 -0.04 -1.76 25.26
CA VAL A 111 -1.04 -0.80 25.69
C VAL A 111 -2.42 -1.27 25.22
N PRO A 112 -3.30 -1.74 26.12
CA PRO A 112 -4.64 -2.17 25.75
C PRO A 112 -5.47 -0.97 25.25
N TRP A 113 -6.48 -1.26 24.43
CA TRP A 113 -7.41 -0.22 23.93
C TRP A 113 -8.19 0.48 25.04
N THR A 114 -8.40 -0.21 26.15
CA THR A 114 -9.04 0.33 27.36
C THR A 114 -8.22 1.37 28.10
N ALA A 115 -6.88 1.35 27.90
CA ALA A 115 -6.02 2.40 28.42
C ALA A 115 -6.28 3.70 27.63
N ARG A 116 -6.76 4.74 28.30
CA ARG A 116 -7.08 6.06 27.71
C ARG A 116 -5.81 6.85 27.30
N ARG A 117 -4.84 6.17 26.65
CA ARG A 117 -3.65 6.82 26.12
C ARG A 117 -3.91 7.29 24.69
N SER A 118 -3.55 8.56 24.44
CA SER A 118 -3.74 9.16 23.10
C SER A 118 -2.84 8.48 22.05
N ASN A 119 -3.26 8.54 20.80
CA ASN A 119 -2.45 8.04 19.69
C ASN A 119 -1.10 8.77 19.60
N GLN A 120 -1.10 10.07 19.88
CA GLN A 120 0.13 10.88 19.92
C GLN A 120 1.13 10.39 20.98
N TYR A 121 0.64 9.93 22.15
CA TYR A 121 1.49 9.34 23.17
C TYR A 121 2.18 8.07 22.64
N ILE A 122 1.42 7.16 22.02
CA ILE A 122 1.94 5.92 21.43
C ILE A 122 3.02 6.22 20.38
N LEU A 123 2.72 7.20 19.53
CA LEU A 123 3.63 7.58 18.45
C LEU A 123 4.92 8.25 18.98
N LYS A 124 4.85 9.02 20.05
CA LYS A 124 6.04 9.63 20.68
C LYS A 124 6.96 8.60 21.32
N GLU A 125 6.41 7.52 21.84
CA GLU A 125 7.19 6.44 22.49
C GLU A 125 7.92 5.58 21.44
N ILE A 126 7.38 5.49 20.25
CA ILE A 126 8.01 4.87 19.08
C ILE A 126 8.86 5.95 18.41
N ILE A 127 10.19 5.83 18.48
CA ILE A 127 11.11 6.77 17.81
C ILE A 127 10.77 6.82 16.31
N HIS A 128 10.22 7.95 15.88
CA HIS A 128 9.67 8.12 14.53
C HIS A 128 10.74 8.59 13.55
N GLU A 129 11.37 7.70 12.83
CA GLU A 129 12.02 8.11 11.59
C GLU A 129 11.08 8.00 10.37
N TYR A 130 10.17 7.03 10.35
CA TYR A 130 9.23 6.83 9.22
C TYR A 130 7.93 6.17 9.69
N LEU A 131 6.82 6.88 9.56
CA LEU A 131 5.47 6.34 9.56
C LEU A 131 5.28 5.40 8.37
N LEU A 132 4.33 4.46 8.46
CA LEU A 132 4.00 3.53 7.37
C LEU A 132 3.65 4.28 6.08
N GLU A 133 2.89 5.38 6.19
CA GLU A 133 2.57 6.27 5.08
C GLU A 133 3.83 6.85 4.42
N GLY A 134 4.79 7.34 5.21
CA GLY A 134 6.06 7.84 4.69
C GLY A 134 6.90 6.78 3.97
N LEU A 135 6.89 5.54 4.48
CA LEU A 135 7.55 4.41 3.81
C LEU A 135 6.86 4.05 2.49
N MET A 136 5.52 4.06 2.46
CA MET A 136 4.75 3.83 1.22
C MET A 136 5.02 4.92 0.20
N LEU A 137 5.05 6.19 0.61
CA LEU A 137 5.37 7.31 -0.27
C LEU A 137 6.78 7.19 -0.82
N LYS A 138 7.76 6.84 0.02
CA LYS A 138 9.15 6.61 -0.40
C LYS A 138 9.25 5.52 -1.46
N LEU A 139 8.58 4.37 -1.27
CA LEU A 139 8.58 3.28 -2.26
C LEU A 139 7.94 3.71 -3.58
N LYS A 140 6.83 4.44 -3.54
CA LYS A 140 6.20 5.00 -4.75
C LYS A 140 7.11 5.97 -5.47
N LEU A 141 7.78 6.86 -4.76
CA LEU A 141 8.74 7.81 -5.35
C LEU A 141 9.96 7.11 -5.94
N GLN A 142 10.48 6.07 -5.29
CA GLN A 142 11.55 5.24 -5.84
C GLN A 142 11.13 4.55 -7.13
N TYR A 143 9.92 3.96 -7.15
CA TYR A 143 9.37 3.34 -8.35
C TYR A 143 9.24 4.34 -9.51
N VAL A 144 8.68 5.52 -9.24
CA VAL A 144 8.58 6.61 -10.24
C VAL A 144 9.96 7.04 -10.72
N GLY A 145 10.94 7.18 -9.80
CA GLY A 145 12.32 7.51 -10.14
C GLY A 145 12.95 6.48 -11.10
N HIS A 146 12.79 5.19 -10.79
CA HIS A 146 13.27 4.11 -11.68
C HIS A 146 12.55 4.09 -13.02
N LEU A 147 11.24 4.35 -13.04
CA LEU A 147 10.46 4.43 -14.26
C LEU A 147 10.93 5.58 -15.16
N MET A 148 11.22 6.75 -14.58
CA MET A 148 11.70 7.93 -15.33
C MET A 148 13.10 7.75 -15.90
N GLN A 149 13.94 6.93 -15.28
CA GLN A 149 15.29 6.62 -15.79
C GLN A 149 15.27 5.67 -16.99
N ARG A 150 14.20 4.87 -17.15
CA ARG A 150 14.06 3.97 -18.31
C ARG A 150 13.73 4.78 -19.57
N ALA A 151 14.49 4.54 -20.64
CA ALA A 151 14.20 5.14 -21.93
C ALA A 151 12.97 4.44 -22.57
N ASN A 152 12.03 5.24 -23.11
CA ASN A 152 10.94 4.80 -24.01
C ASN A 152 10.08 3.61 -23.53
N THR A 153 9.68 3.58 -22.26
CA THR A 153 8.71 2.60 -21.78
C THR A 153 7.28 3.13 -21.93
N LEU A 154 6.35 2.24 -22.31
CA LEU A 154 4.92 2.55 -22.41
C LEU A 154 4.36 3.14 -21.11
N GLU A 155 4.79 2.59 -19.98
CA GLU A 155 4.41 3.04 -18.63
C GLU A 155 4.80 4.50 -18.36
N LYS A 156 5.99 4.91 -18.79
CA LYS A 156 6.47 6.30 -18.67
C LYS A 156 5.58 7.24 -19.51
N THR A 157 5.27 6.86 -20.73
CA THR A 157 4.42 7.65 -21.63
C THR A 157 3.02 7.84 -21.03
N LEU A 158 2.39 6.76 -20.56
CA LEU A 158 1.08 6.80 -19.92
C LEU A 158 1.06 7.63 -18.63
N MET A 159 2.10 7.53 -17.80
CA MET A 159 2.22 8.37 -16.60
C MET A 159 2.36 9.86 -16.95
N LEU A 160 3.18 10.20 -17.93
CA LEU A 160 3.37 11.59 -18.36
C LEU A 160 2.10 12.18 -18.97
N GLU A 161 1.35 11.41 -19.75
CA GLU A 161 0.05 11.83 -20.29
C GLU A 161 -0.96 12.08 -19.16
N ARG A 162 -1.02 11.22 -18.17
CA ARG A 162 -1.92 11.36 -17.01
C ARG A 162 -1.58 12.60 -16.18
N LEU A 163 -0.30 12.92 -15.99
CA LEU A 163 0.15 14.14 -15.30
C LEU A 163 -0.22 15.40 -16.10
N LYS A 164 -0.09 15.37 -17.42
CA LYS A 164 -0.51 16.48 -18.30
C LYS A 164 -2.04 16.69 -18.28
N ALA A 165 -2.81 15.62 -18.23
CA ALA A 165 -4.27 15.68 -18.15
C ALA A 165 -4.75 16.21 -16.78
N GLY A 166 -4.08 15.83 -15.67
CA GLY A 166 -4.39 16.30 -14.32
C GLY A 166 -4.02 17.77 -14.06
N GLY A 167 -2.97 18.27 -14.74
CA GLY A 167 -2.55 19.68 -14.62
C GLY A 167 -3.43 20.71 -15.35
N LYS A 168 -4.39 20.27 -16.18
CA LYS A 168 -5.31 21.17 -16.91
C LYS A 168 -6.61 21.51 -16.16
N VAL A 169 -6.84 20.96 -14.99
CA VAL A 169 -8.10 21.12 -14.24
C VAL A 169 -8.06 22.29 -13.26
N ASP A 170 -6.89 22.88 -12.96
CA ASP A 170 -6.75 23.90 -11.92
C ASP A 170 -6.67 25.36 -12.44
N ASP A 171 -6.91 25.59 -13.72
CA ASP A 171 -6.81 26.96 -14.31
C ASP A 171 -8.17 27.55 -14.71
N ARG A 172 -9.24 27.17 -14.01
CA ARG A 172 -10.56 27.82 -14.08
C ARG A 172 -11.16 28.00 -12.68
N GLY A 173 -10.68 28.98 -11.98
CA GLY A 173 -11.28 29.54 -10.79
C GLY A 173 -11.26 31.06 -10.90
#